data_a5262b134f26b69304392f91be97a91d
#
_entry.id   a5262b134f26b69304392f91be97a91d
#
_cell.length_a   1.000
_cell.length_b   1.000
_cell.length_c   1.000
_cell.angle_alpha   90.00
_cell.angle_beta   90.00
_cell.angle_gamma   90.00
#
_symmetry.space_group_name_H-M   'P 1'
#
loop_
_entity.id
_entity.type
_entity.pdbx_description
1 polymer ?
#
loop_
_entity_poly.entity_id
_entity_poly.type
_entity_poly.pdbx_seq_one_letter_code
_entity_poly.pdbx_strand_id
1 'polypeptide(L)'
;MAKLLVLTLLGLGLAFFRDHRSSYLARMNASREVKSVELPNCKLIKGIETGAEDLEILPNGLAFFSAGLRYPGVKSFEPDKPGKILLMDMNEEDPTVLELKMTGSNFDASSFNPHGISTFTDEDNTVYLLVVSHPDFKSTVELFKFQEEEKSLLHLKTIRHELLPNLNDLVAVGREHFYATNDHYFVDQYMRSWELYLGLAWSNVVYYSPDDVRVVASGFDFANGISMSPDHKYVYIAELLAHKIHVYEKHANWTLTPLKSLDCDTLVDNISVDPVTGDLWVGCHPNGMKIFSYDPENPPGSEVLQIQNILAEEPKVTVVYAEDGKVLHGSTVASVYKGKMLVGTVFQKALYCEL
;
A
#
# COMPACT_ATOMS: atom_id res chain seq x y z
N MET A 1 23.37 -7.22 -48.42
CA MET A 1 23.15 -8.03 -47.16
C MET A 1 23.23 -7.17 -45.88
N ALA A 2 24.30 -6.41 -45.61
CA ALA A 2 24.42 -5.60 -44.39
C ALA A 2 23.28 -4.56 -44.20
N LYS A 3 22.90 -3.81 -45.26
CA LYS A 3 21.78 -2.83 -45.16
C LYS A 3 20.45 -3.49 -44.84
N LEU A 4 20.17 -4.67 -45.40
CA LEU A 4 18.95 -5.41 -45.11
C LEU A 4 18.92 -5.91 -43.69
N LEU A 5 20.06 -6.42 -43.19
CA LEU A 5 20.20 -6.84 -41.78
C LEU A 5 19.94 -5.68 -40.79
N VAL A 6 20.54 -4.50 -41.07
CA VAL A 6 20.34 -3.30 -40.25
C VAL A 6 18.87 -2.87 -40.25
N LEU A 7 18.22 -2.84 -41.42
CA LEU A 7 16.80 -2.49 -41.52
C LEU A 7 15.91 -3.49 -40.78
N THR A 8 16.24 -4.79 -40.87
CA THR A 8 15.50 -5.83 -40.15
C THR A 8 15.66 -5.65 -38.64
N LEU A 9 16.88 -5.42 -38.13
CA LEU A 9 17.14 -5.20 -36.70
C LEU A 9 16.46 -3.93 -36.19
N LEU A 10 16.46 -2.85 -36.99
CA LEU A 10 15.72 -1.62 -36.65
C LEU A 10 14.21 -1.87 -36.61
N GLY A 11 13.67 -2.60 -37.57
CA GLY A 11 12.25 -2.98 -37.61
C GLY A 11 11.85 -3.83 -36.40
N LEU A 12 12.65 -4.83 -36.03
CA LEU A 12 12.44 -5.66 -34.85
C LEU A 12 12.53 -4.82 -33.56
N GLY A 13 13.52 -3.93 -33.46
CA GLY A 13 13.67 -3.01 -32.32
C GLY A 13 12.45 -2.10 -32.18
N LEU A 14 11.98 -1.49 -33.26
CA LEU A 14 10.77 -0.64 -33.24
C LEU A 14 9.50 -1.43 -32.85
N ALA A 15 9.35 -2.65 -33.34
CA ALA A 15 8.24 -3.52 -32.99
C ALA A 15 8.29 -3.87 -31.49
N PHE A 16 9.46 -4.25 -30.98
CA PHE A 16 9.69 -4.55 -29.56
C PHE A 16 9.29 -3.36 -28.67
N PHE A 17 9.81 -2.17 -28.94
CA PHE A 17 9.49 -0.97 -28.17
C PHE A 17 8.00 -0.60 -28.26
N ARG A 18 7.40 -0.72 -29.43
CA ARG A 18 5.96 -0.46 -29.60
C ARG A 18 5.11 -1.41 -28.76
N ASP A 19 5.43 -2.70 -28.77
CA ASP A 19 4.65 -3.72 -28.06
C ASP A 19 4.81 -3.58 -26.54
N HIS A 20 6.03 -3.32 -26.04
CA HIS A 20 6.25 -3.04 -24.62
C HIS A 20 5.61 -1.73 -24.17
N ARG A 21 5.65 -0.66 -25.02
CA ARG A 21 4.94 0.58 -24.72
C ARG A 21 3.43 0.35 -24.60
N SER A 22 2.84 -0.42 -25.50
CA SER A 22 1.41 -0.75 -25.46
C SER A 22 1.05 -1.53 -24.20
N SER A 23 1.84 -2.55 -23.87
CA SER A 23 1.68 -3.33 -22.64
C SER A 23 1.81 -2.47 -21.39
N TYR A 24 2.82 -1.60 -21.32
CA TYR A 24 3.03 -0.68 -20.22
C TYR A 24 1.84 0.26 -20.01
N LEU A 25 1.34 0.88 -21.10
CA LEU A 25 0.18 1.78 -21.03
C LEU A 25 -1.10 1.05 -20.58
N ALA A 26 -1.28 -0.21 -21.02
CA ALA A 26 -2.41 -1.03 -20.60
C ALA A 26 -2.33 -1.37 -19.08
N ARG A 27 -1.17 -1.79 -18.59
CA ARG A 27 -0.95 -2.07 -17.17
C ARG A 27 -1.11 -0.82 -16.29
N MET A 28 -0.80 0.35 -16.83
CA MET A 28 -1.03 1.64 -16.16
C MET A 28 -2.47 2.16 -16.28
N ASN A 29 -3.38 1.47 -16.95
CA ASN A 29 -4.72 2.00 -17.25
C ASN A 29 -4.68 3.43 -17.84
N ALA A 30 -3.71 3.72 -18.69
CA ALA A 30 -3.38 5.07 -19.15
C ALA A 30 -4.52 5.84 -19.85
N SER A 31 -5.49 5.11 -20.42
CA SER A 31 -6.68 5.66 -21.10
C SER A 31 -7.96 5.60 -20.26
N ARG A 32 -7.89 5.09 -19.02
CA ARG A 32 -9.07 4.93 -18.17
C ARG A 32 -9.55 6.28 -17.66
N GLU A 33 -10.83 6.55 -17.87
CA GLU A 33 -11.55 7.66 -17.28
C GLU A 33 -12.39 7.18 -16.09
N VAL A 34 -12.43 7.98 -15.04
CA VAL A 34 -13.17 7.65 -13.81
C VAL A 34 -14.62 8.06 -13.96
N LYS A 35 -15.54 7.14 -13.68
CA LYS A 35 -16.96 7.49 -13.46
C LYS A 35 -17.12 7.78 -11.97
N SER A 36 -17.56 9.00 -11.66
CA SER A 36 -17.78 9.40 -10.26
C SER A 36 -18.82 8.51 -9.59
N VAL A 37 -18.46 8.03 -8.40
CA VAL A 37 -19.34 7.37 -7.45
C VAL A 37 -19.20 8.13 -6.15
N GLU A 38 -20.22 8.93 -5.85
CA GLU A 38 -20.23 9.78 -4.67
C GLU A 38 -20.81 9.06 -3.46
N LEU A 39 -20.20 9.30 -2.30
CA LEU A 39 -20.77 8.96 -1.02
C LEU A 39 -21.31 10.24 -0.37
N PRO A 40 -22.52 10.23 0.17
CA PRO A 40 -23.00 11.32 1.00
C PRO A 40 -22.17 11.40 2.30
N ASN A 41 -22.16 12.58 2.92
CA ASN A 41 -21.54 12.79 4.24
C ASN A 41 -20.04 12.49 4.29
N CYS A 42 -19.31 12.78 3.22
CA CYS A 42 -17.85 12.76 3.23
C CYS A 42 -17.26 14.12 3.57
N LYS A 43 -16.22 14.13 4.37
CA LYS A 43 -15.44 15.34 4.71
C LYS A 43 -13.95 15.07 4.67
N LEU A 44 -13.16 16.07 4.27
CA LEU A 44 -11.71 16.00 4.37
C LEU A 44 -11.28 16.01 5.84
N ILE A 45 -10.32 15.18 6.18
CA ILE A 45 -9.76 15.11 7.54
C ILE A 45 -8.82 16.30 7.73
N LYS A 46 -9.14 17.15 8.70
CA LYS A 46 -8.30 18.30 9.06
C LYS A 46 -6.98 17.80 9.68
N GLY A 47 -5.87 18.44 9.30
CA GLY A 47 -4.55 18.10 9.82
C GLY A 47 -3.80 17.03 9.01
N ILE A 48 -4.40 16.48 7.95
CA ILE A 48 -3.73 15.65 6.95
C ILE A 48 -3.62 16.46 5.66
N GLU A 49 -2.51 17.16 5.49
CA GLU A 49 -2.26 17.99 4.31
C GLU A 49 -1.42 17.26 3.26
N THR A 50 -0.49 16.41 3.71
CA THR A 50 0.24 15.46 2.87
C THR A 50 -0.47 14.11 2.84
N GLY A 51 -0.11 13.24 1.90
CA GLY A 51 -0.71 11.92 1.80
C GLY A 51 -0.57 11.11 3.08
N ALA A 52 -1.66 10.43 3.45
CA ALA A 52 -1.67 9.35 4.40
C ALA A 52 -1.74 8.05 3.57
N GLU A 53 -0.58 7.49 3.28
CA GLU A 53 -0.44 6.45 2.26
C GLU A 53 -1.04 5.13 2.74
N ASP A 54 -0.90 4.83 4.03
CA ASP A 54 -1.50 3.66 4.63
C ASP A 54 -2.15 3.97 5.98
N LEU A 55 -3.13 3.16 6.36
CA LEU A 55 -3.84 3.31 7.63
C LEU A 55 -4.33 1.96 8.17
N GLU A 56 -4.33 1.85 9.48
CA GLU A 56 -4.89 0.69 10.18
C GLU A 56 -5.76 1.11 11.36
N ILE A 57 -6.92 0.48 11.53
CA ILE A 57 -7.88 0.78 12.59
C ILE A 57 -7.89 -0.38 13.60
N LEU A 58 -7.60 -0.09 14.86
CA LEU A 58 -7.69 -1.04 15.96
C LEU A 58 -9.15 -1.39 16.28
N PRO A 59 -9.40 -2.55 16.91
CA PRO A 59 -10.75 -2.95 17.33
C PRO A 59 -11.46 -1.96 18.26
N ASN A 60 -10.71 -1.13 18.99
CA ASN A 60 -11.25 -0.06 19.84
C ASN A 60 -11.56 1.24 19.09
N GLY A 61 -11.27 1.33 17.79
CA GLY A 61 -11.57 2.50 16.94
C GLY A 61 -10.45 3.52 16.83
N LEU A 62 -9.27 3.26 17.41
CA LEU A 62 -8.10 4.08 17.17
C LEU A 62 -7.52 3.78 15.79
N ALA A 63 -7.40 4.79 14.94
CA ALA A 63 -6.85 4.70 13.59
C ALA A 63 -5.46 5.32 13.53
N PHE A 64 -4.48 4.58 13.02
CA PHE A 64 -3.13 5.05 12.73
C PHE A 64 -2.99 5.33 11.25
N PHE A 65 -2.25 6.39 10.89
CA PHE A 65 -1.93 6.73 9.51
C PHE A 65 -0.44 6.93 9.36
N SER A 66 0.14 6.37 8.30
CA SER A 66 1.47 6.76 7.84
C SER A 66 1.36 7.97 6.92
N ALA A 67 2.06 9.06 7.22
CA ALA A 67 1.94 10.30 6.47
C ALA A 67 3.29 10.88 6.05
N GLY A 68 3.33 11.51 4.88
CA GLY A 68 4.50 12.22 4.37
C GLY A 68 5.50 11.32 3.63
N LEU A 69 5.03 10.24 3.01
CA LEU A 69 5.86 9.34 2.20
C LEU A 69 6.64 10.11 1.12
N ARG A 70 7.91 9.80 1.00
CA ARG A 70 8.80 10.19 -0.10
C ARG A 70 9.24 8.93 -0.83
N TYR A 71 8.70 8.71 -2.02
CA TYR A 71 8.96 7.52 -2.81
C TYR A 71 9.57 7.91 -4.17
N PRO A 72 10.62 7.20 -4.66
CA PRO A 72 11.24 7.51 -5.93
C PRO A 72 10.25 7.48 -7.10
N GLY A 73 10.21 8.57 -7.88
CA GLY A 73 9.30 8.71 -9.02
C GLY A 73 7.90 9.19 -8.66
N VAL A 74 7.58 9.36 -7.38
CA VAL A 74 6.31 9.92 -6.90
C VAL A 74 6.55 11.30 -6.31
N LYS A 75 5.70 12.28 -6.66
CA LYS A 75 5.83 13.65 -6.15
C LYS A 75 5.60 13.69 -4.64
N SER A 76 6.51 14.30 -3.89
CA SER A 76 6.28 14.68 -2.50
C SER A 76 5.89 16.14 -2.38
N PHE A 77 4.95 16.44 -1.48
CA PHE A 77 4.50 17.80 -1.16
C PHE A 77 5.21 18.43 0.04
N GLU A 78 5.91 17.61 0.82
CA GLU A 78 6.77 18.05 1.93
C GLU A 78 8.13 17.32 1.87
N PRO A 79 8.93 17.50 0.78
CA PRO A 79 10.13 16.70 0.54
C PRO A 79 11.22 16.89 1.60
N ASP A 80 11.22 18.05 2.27
CA ASP A 80 12.23 18.42 3.26
C ASP A 80 11.82 18.13 4.71
N LYS A 81 10.60 17.56 4.92
CA LYS A 81 10.12 17.20 6.24
C LYS A 81 10.16 15.70 6.45
N PRO A 82 10.46 15.21 7.66
CA PRO A 82 10.28 13.81 7.98
C PRO A 82 8.80 13.43 7.92
N GLY A 83 8.54 12.16 7.59
CA GLY A 83 7.20 11.61 7.72
C GLY A 83 6.80 11.43 9.19
N LYS A 84 5.55 11.09 9.41
CA LYS A 84 4.95 11.00 10.73
C LYS A 84 3.90 9.91 10.81
N ILE A 85 3.58 9.50 12.03
CA ILE A 85 2.42 8.67 12.34
C ILE A 85 1.37 9.55 13.01
N LEU A 86 0.15 9.52 12.46
CA LEU A 86 -0.99 10.24 13.00
C LEU A 86 -1.95 9.26 13.65
N LEU A 87 -2.64 9.72 14.68
CA LEU A 87 -3.67 8.98 15.41
C LEU A 87 -5.01 9.71 15.33
N MET A 88 -6.10 8.97 15.10
CA MET A 88 -7.47 9.47 15.16
C MET A 88 -8.32 8.51 16.00
N ASP A 89 -9.22 9.04 16.83
CA ASP A 89 -10.24 8.24 17.50
C ASP A 89 -11.55 8.28 16.71
N MET A 90 -11.90 7.16 16.11
CA MET A 90 -13.13 7.00 15.32
C MET A 90 -14.42 6.99 16.14
N ASN A 91 -14.34 6.92 17.48
CA ASN A 91 -15.50 6.99 18.36
C ASN A 91 -15.95 8.42 18.63
N GLU A 92 -15.11 9.43 18.36
CA GLU A 92 -15.48 10.83 18.49
C GLU A 92 -16.52 11.22 17.42
N GLU A 93 -17.38 12.23 17.73
CA GLU A 93 -18.38 12.76 16.79
C GLU A 93 -17.72 13.57 15.67
N ASP A 94 -16.70 14.35 15.98
CA ASP A 94 -15.89 15.10 15.00
C ASP A 94 -14.41 14.75 15.20
N PRO A 95 -13.97 13.57 14.67
CA PRO A 95 -12.65 13.07 14.93
C PRO A 95 -11.58 13.95 14.31
N THR A 96 -10.53 14.20 15.09
CA THR A 96 -9.37 14.98 14.72
C THR A 96 -8.11 14.12 14.75
N VAL A 97 -7.09 14.50 13.99
CA VAL A 97 -5.82 13.78 14.01
C VAL A 97 -4.84 14.43 15.00
N LEU A 98 -4.09 13.57 15.67
CA LEU A 98 -2.98 13.91 16.54
C LEU A 98 -1.70 13.30 15.98
N GLU A 99 -0.65 14.11 15.84
CA GLU A 99 0.68 13.59 15.52
C GLU A 99 1.28 12.89 16.74
N LEU A 100 1.64 11.62 16.61
CA LEU A 100 2.26 10.83 17.67
C LEU A 100 3.73 11.20 17.80
N LYS A 101 4.14 11.56 19.02
CA LYS A 101 5.55 11.77 19.31
C LYS A 101 6.29 10.44 19.30
N MET A 102 7.32 10.34 18.47
CA MET A 102 8.21 9.18 18.45
C MET A 102 9.38 9.40 19.41
N THR A 103 9.65 8.41 20.28
CA THR A 103 10.72 8.42 21.27
C THR A 103 11.58 7.17 21.14
N GLY A 104 12.80 7.21 21.63
CA GLY A 104 13.76 6.09 21.59
C GLY A 104 15.18 6.61 21.38
N SER A 105 16.16 6.06 22.10
CA SER A 105 17.52 6.60 22.15
C SER A 105 18.33 6.43 20.86
N ASN A 106 17.94 5.45 20.01
CA ASN A 106 18.67 5.10 18.78
C ASN A 106 17.81 5.28 17.51
N PHE A 107 16.71 6.03 17.62
CA PHE A 107 15.82 6.28 16.49
C PHE A 107 16.04 7.69 15.93
N ASP A 108 16.37 7.77 14.64
CA ASP A 108 16.47 9.04 13.93
C ASP A 108 15.13 9.41 13.28
N ALA A 109 14.34 10.19 14.00
CA ALA A 109 13.05 10.69 13.50
C ALA A 109 13.20 11.65 12.31
N SER A 110 14.38 12.25 12.10
CA SER A 110 14.60 13.23 11.02
C SER A 110 14.65 12.56 9.64
N SER A 111 15.05 11.30 9.58
CA SER A 111 15.09 10.50 8.34
C SER A 111 13.86 9.61 8.15
N PHE A 112 12.93 9.62 9.10
CA PHE A 112 11.73 8.79 9.06
C PHE A 112 10.90 9.05 7.80
N ASN A 113 10.57 7.98 7.08
CA ASN A 113 9.87 8.04 5.81
C ASN A 113 8.89 6.86 5.72
N PRO A 114 7.74 6.93 6.44
CA PRO A 114 6.83 5.80 6.59
C PRO A 114 6.05 5.51 5.32
N HIS A 115 5.78 4.22 5.11
CA HIS A 115 5.01 3.63 4.02
C HIS A 115 3.93 2.73 4.64
N GLY A 116 3.90 1.42 4.31
CA GLY A 116 2.96 0.48 4.90
C GLY A 116 3.06 0.37 6.43
N ILE A 117 1.94 0.18 7.10
CA ILE A 117 1.86 0.01 8.55
C ILE A 117 1.01 -1.20 8.91
N SER A 118 1.36 -1.86 9.99
CA SER A 118 0.52 -2.89 10.58
C SER A 118 0.65 -2.92 12.10
N THR A 119 -0.40 -3.34 12.78
CA THR A 119 -0.43 -3.46 14.23
C THR A 119 -0.42 -4.91 14.69
N PHE A 120 0.16 -5.12 15.86
CA PHE A 120 0.06 -6.38 16.58
C PHE A 120 -0.26 -6.10 18.06
N THR A 121 -1.31 -6.71 18.57
CA THR A 121 -1.66 -6.64 20.00
C THR A 121 -1.30 -7.96 20.67
N ASP A 122 -0.47 -7.91 21.72
CA ASP A 122 -0.06 -9.08 22.46
C ASP A 122 -1.10 -9.51 23.52
N GLU A 123 -0.78 -10.58 24.24
CA GLU A 123 -1.65 -11.14 25.29
C GLU A 123 -1.89 -10.17 26.48
N ASP A 124 -0.97 -9.23 26.70
CA ASP A 124 -1.07 -8.19 27.74
C ASP A 124 -1.81 -6.94 27.25
N ASN A 125 -2.43 -7.00 26.05
CA ASN A 125 -3.06 -5.88 25.35
C ASN A 125 -2.09 -4.74 25.00
N THR A 126 -0.80 -4.99 24.95
CA THR A 126 0.17 -4.03 24.45
C THR A 126 0.08 -3.98 22.92
N VAL A 127 -0.11 -2.78 22.38
CA VAL A 127 -0.16 -2.55 20.93
C VAL A 127 1.24 -2.21 20.43
N TYR A 128 1.68 -2.96 19.44
CA TYR A 128 2.90 -2.71 18.67
C TYR A 128 2.54 -2.24 17.29
N LEU A 129 3.29 -1.28 16.77
CA LEU A 129 3.19 -0.75 15.42
C LEU A 129 4.46 -1.16 14.65
N LEU A 130 4.28 -1.86 13.54
CA LEU A 130 5.34 -2.17 12.59
C LEU A 130 5.16 -1.23 11.40
N VAL A 131 6.20 -0.49 11.07
CA VAL A 131 6.15 0.53 10.03
C VAL A 131 7.26 0.29 9.03
N VAL A 132 6.89 0.11 7.76
CA VAL A 132 7.86 0.20 6.67
C VAL A 132 8.37 1.63 6.60
N SER A 133 9.68 1.82 6.58
CA SER A 133 10.29 3.14 6.44
C SER A 133 11.42 3.11 5.41
N HIS A 134 11.65 4.25 4.76
CA HIS A 134 12.68 4.40 3.73
C HIS A 134 13.66 5.54 4.08
N PRO A 135 14.41 5.45 5.21
CA PRO A 135 15.45 6.42 5.49
C PRO A 135 16.51 6.38 4.38
N ASP A 136 16.83 7.54 3.81
CA ASP A 136 17.77 7.65 2.68
C ASP A 136 17.44 6.70 1.51
N PHE A 137 16.14 6.46 1.27
CA PHE A 137 15.61 5.52 0.28
C PHE A 137 16.06 4.06 0.44
N LYS A 138 16.41 3.65 1.66
CA LYS A 138 16.69 2.26 2.03
C LYS A 138 15.57 1.72 2.90
N SER A 139 15.08 0.54 2.55
CA SER A 139 13.96 -0.05 3.28
C SER A 139 14.36 -0.58 4.67
N THR A 140 13.53 -0.28 5.65
CA THR A 140 13.57 -0.81 7.02
C THR A 140 12.17 -1.14 7.49
N VAL A 141 12.06 -1.96 8.54
CA VAL A 141 10.84 -2.04 9.35
C VAL A 141 11.16 -1.50 10.74
N GLU A 142 10.42 -0.47 11.15
CA GLU A 142 10.55 0.14 12.46
C GLU A 142 9.50 -0.45 13.39
N LEU A 143 9.93 -1.02 14.52
CA LEU A 143 9.06 -1.57 15.55
C LEU A 143 8.88 -0.55 16.67
N PHE A 144 7.63 -0.15 16.88
CA PHE A 144 7.24 0.73 17.98
C PHE A 144 6.31 0.03 18.96
N LYS A 145 6.37 0.45 20.24
CA LYS A 145 5.33 0.21 21.22
C LYS A 145 4.45 1.46 21.32
N PHE A 146 3.15 1.30 21.15
CA PHE A 146 2.20 2.39 21.38
C PHE A 146 2.00 2.62 22.88
N GLN A 147 2.19 3.85 23.32
CA GLN A 147 1.97 4.31 24.68
C GLN A 147 0.70 5.16 24.68
N GLU A 148 -0.44 4.51 24.97
CA GLU A 148 -1.76 5.12 24.74
C GLU A 148 -2.01 6.33 25.65
N GLU A 149 -1.59 6.25 26.91
CA GLU A 149 -1.76 7.36 27.87
C GLU A 149 -0.96 8.61 27.46
N GLU A 150 0.27 8.41 27.02
CA GLU A 150 1.18 9.48 26.58
C GLU A 150 0.92 9.94 25.14
N LYS A 151 0.06 9.23 24.39
CA LYS A 151 -0.14 9.44 22.94
C LYS A 151 1.19 9.51 22.19
N SER A 152 2.04 8.50 22.40
CA SER A 152 3.39 8.45 21.85
C SER A 152 3.76 7.04 21.37
N LEU A 153 4.80 6.97 20.55
CA LEU A 153 5.39 5.74 20.04
C LEU A 153 6.81 5.59 20.60
N LEU A 154 7.05 4.53 21.37
CA LEU A 154 8.39 4.18 21.83
C LEU A 154 9.04 3.25 20.79
N HIS A 155 10.08 3.73 20.12
CA HIS A 155 10.86 2.92 19.19
C HIS A 155 11.63 1.84 19.94
N LEU A 156 11.47 0.60 19.52
CA LEU A 156 12.10 -0.57 20.13
C LEU A 156 13.23 -1.13 19.26
N LYS A 157 13.04 -1.17 17.93
CA LYS A 157 13.98 -1.86 17.04
C LYS A 157 13.81 -1.38 15.60
N THR A 158 14.93 -1.29 14.88
CA THR A 158 14.99 -1.20 13.42
C THR A 158 15.38 -2.57 12.86
N ILE A 159 14.56 -3.11 11.98
CA ILE A 159 14.79 -4.38 11.29
C ILE A 159 15.29 -4.09 9.88
N ARG A 160 16.40 -4.74 9.50
CA ARG A 160 16.98 -4.73 8.14
C ARG A 160 17.36 -6.14 7.75
N HIS A 161 17.12 -6.49 6.50
CA HIS A 161 17.55 -7.78 5.95
C HIS A 161 17.75 -7.68 4.44
N GLU A 162 18.66 -8.48 3.88
CA GLU A 162 18.95 -8.48 2.44
C GLU A 162 17.74 -8.88 1.57
N LEU A 163 16.81 -9.67 2.10
CA LEU A 163 15.56 -10.04 1.43
C LEU A 163 14.45 -8.99 1.56
N LEU A 164 14.71 -7.86 2.22
CA LEU A 164 13.77 -6.74 2.42
C LEU A 164 14.29 -5.44 1.76
N PRO A 165 14.71 -5.47 0.48
CA PRO A 165 15.38 -4.32 -0.13
C PRO A 165 14.43 -3.21 -0.58
N ASN A 166 13.20 -3.55 -0.93
CA ASN A 166 12.24 -2.68 -1.61
C ASN A 166 10.85 -2.82 -1.02
N LEU A 167 10.76 -2.69 0.30
CA LEU A 167 9.51 -2.85 1.02
C LEU A 167 8.46 -1.84 0.56
N ASN A 168 7.22 -2.31 0.45
CA ASN A 168 6.05 -1.49 0.23
C ASN A 168 5.13 -1.56 1.46
N ASP A 169 4.57 -2.74 1.73
CA ASP A 169 3.64 -2.96 2.82
C ASP A 169 3.99 -4.22 3.63
N LEU A 170 3.36 -4.37 4.79
CA LEU A 170 3.53 -5.54 5.66
C LEU A 170 2.26 -5.87 6.44
N VAL A 171 2.10 -7.14 6.82
CA VAL A 171 1.09 -7.59 7.77
C VAL A 171 1.75 -8.31 8.94
N ALA A 172 1.53 -7.79 10.14
CA ALA A 172 2.08 -8.35 11.36
C ALA A 172 1.36 -9.64 11.78
N VAL A 173 2.13 -10.68 12.11
CA VAL A 173 1.63 -11.96 12.65
C VAL A 173 2.21 -12.26 14.04
N GLY A 174 3.00 -11.35 14.55
CA GLY A 174 3.61 -11.36 15.88
C GLY A 174 4.39 -10.07 16.10
N ARG A 175 4.91 -9.85 17.28
CA ARG A 175 5.66 -8.64 17.63
C ARG A 175 6.85 -8.38 16.69
N GLU A 176 7.57 -9.42 16.29
CA GLU A 176 8.70 -9.35 15.35
C GLU A 176 8.52 -10.36 14.19
N HIS A 177 7.30 -10.75 13.89
CA HIS A 177 6.97 -11.69 12.84
C HIS A 177 5.98 -11.03 11.88
N PHE A 178 6.28 -11.04 10.59
CA PHE A 178 5.43 -10.41 9.58
C PHE A 178 5.63 -11.02 8.18
N TYR A 179 4.66 -10.83 7.33
CA TYR A 179 4.84 -10.91 5.88
C TYR A 179 4.99 -9.50 5.33
N ALA A 180 5.87 -9.33 4.34
CA ALA A 180 6.06 -8.03 3.70
C ALA A 180 6.22 -8.18 2.19
N THR A 181 5.72 -7.21 1.46
CA THR A 181 5.87 -7.11 0.00
C THR A 181 7.11 -6.31 -0.34
N ASN A 182 7.92 -6.83 -1.29
CA ASN A 182 8.88 -6.03 -2.04
C ASN A 182 8.23 -5.68 -3.38
N ASP A 183 8.07 -4.40 -3.68
CA ASP A 183 7.40 -3.93 -4.89
C ASP A 183 8.27 -4.02 -6.15
N HIS A 184 9.58 -4.08 -5.99
CA HIS A 184 10.56 -4.23 -7.06
C HIS A 184 11.64 -5.26 -6.70
N TYR A 185 12.24 -5.84 -7.72
CA TYR A 185 13.43 -6.68 -7.58
C TYR A 185 14.71 -5.83 -7.48
N PHE A 186 14.85 -4.84 -8.37
CA PHE A 186 16.04 -4.00 -8.40
C PHE A 186 15.98 -2.90 -7.33
N VAL A 187 17.12 -2.61 -6.69
CA VAL A 187 17.29 -1.48 -5.77
C VAL A 187 17.62 -0.19 -6.53
N ASP A 188 18.36 -0.30 -7.61
CA ASP A 188 18.73 0.83 -8.46
C ASP A 188 17.54 1.43 -9.18
N GLN A 189 17.33 2.75 -9.05
CA GLN A 189 16.15 3.44 -9.57
C GLN A 189 16.01 3.35 -11.11
N TYR A 190 17.12 3.35 -11.84
CA TYR A 190 17.08 3.21 -13.28
C TYR A 190 16.64 1.80 -13.70
N MET A 191 17.16 0.79 -13.02
CA MET A 191 16.78 -0.61 -13.25
C MET A 191 15.32 -0.88 -12.86
N ARG A 192 14.81 -0.26 -11.78
CA ARG A 192 13.38 -0.31 -11.42
C ARG A 192 12.49 0.22 -12.54
N SER A 193 12.88 1.34 -13.18
CA SER A 193 12.12 1.91 -14.29
C SER A 193 12.03 0.94 -15.47
N TRP A 194 13.10 0.19 -15.76
CA TRP A 194 13.08 -0.85 -16.78
C TRP A 194 12.26 -2.07 -16.37
N GLU A 195 12.34 -2.49 -15.12
CA GLU A 195 11.51 -3.56 -14.56
C GLU A 195 10.02 -3.26 -14.77
N LEU A 196 9.59 -2.06 -14.41
CA LEU A 196 8.21 -1.60 -14.64
C LEU A 196 7.86 -1.53 -16.12
N TYR A 197 8.70 -0.89 -16.94
CA TYR A 197 8.43 -0.72 -18.36
C TYR A 197 8.28 -2.05 -19.09
N LEU A 198 9.17 -3.01 -18.80
CA LEU A 198 9.19 -4.33 -19.42
C LEU A 198 8.17 -5.31 -18.82
N GLY A 199 7.61 -5.03 -17.65
CA GLY A 199 6.69 -5.92 -16.94
C GLY A 199 7.34 -7.24 -16.53
N LEU A 200 8.51 -7.17 -15.88
CA LEU A 200 9.30 -8.35 -15.57
C LEU A 200 8.66 -9.24 -14.50
N ALA A 201 7.73 -8.69 -13.69
CA ALA A 201 7.02 -9.41 -12.65
C ALA A 201 7.95 -10.19 -11.69
N TRP A 202 8.99 -9.51 -11.18
CA TRP A 202 10.01 -10.10 -10.31
C TRP A 202 9.87 -9.72 -8.84
N SER A 203 8.84 -8.96 -8.50
CA SER A 203 8.56 -8.62 -7.12
C SER A 203 8.08 -9.83 -6.32
N ASN A 204 8.18 -9.77 -5.00
CA ASN A 204 7.97 -10.94 -4.15
C ASN A 204 7.40 -10.57 -2.77
N VAL A 205 7.04 -11.60 -2.01
CA VAL A 205 6.62 -11.53 -0.61
C VAL A 205 7.59 -12.32 0.24
N VAL A 206 8.02 -11.72 1.33
CA VAL A 206 8.96 -12.29 2.30
C VAL A 206 8.26 -12.53 3.62
N TYR A 207 8.46 -13.69 4.23
CA TYR A 207 8.21 -13.93 5.64
C TYR A 207 9.47 -13.56 6.42
N TYR A 208 9.28 -12.82 7.49
CA TYR A 208 10.33 -12.44 8.43
C TYR A 208 9.99 -12.90 9.85
N SER A 209 10.95 -13.54 10.49
CA SER A 209 11.08 -13.67 11.94
C SER A 209 12.56 -13.48 12.32
N PRO A 210 12.90 -13.28 13.60
CA PRO A 210 14.30 -13.15 14.01
C PRO A 210 15.18 -14.35 13.65
N ASP A 211 14.59 -15.55 13.56
CA ASP A 211 15.30 -16.81 13.32
C ASP A 211 15.15 -17.34 11.87
N ASP A 212 14.22 -16.79 11.07
CA ASP A 212 13.91 -17.31 9.74
C ASP A 212 13.40 -16.19 8.83
N VAL A 213 14.14 -15.96 7.74
CA VAL A 213 13.75 -14.97 6.71
C VAL A 213 13.81 -15.62 5.35
N ARG A 214 12.68 -15.62 4.63
CA ARG A 214 12.60 -16.29 3.32
C ARG A 214 11.54 -15.69 2.42
N VAL A 215 11.74 -15.82 1.11
CA VAL A 215 10.72 -15.54 0.10
C VAL A 215 9.65 -16.63 0.15
N VAL A 216 8.39 -16.24 0.27
CA VAL A 216 7.24 -17.16 0.39
C VAL A 216 6.30 -17.10 -0.80
N ALA A 217 6.36 -16.03 -1.61
CA ALA A 217 5.67 -15.91 -2.88
C ALA A 217 6.44 -14.98 -3.82
N SER A 218 6.34 -15.17 -5.12
CA SER A 218 7.06 -14.37 -6.12
C SER A 218 6.33 -14.37 -7.46
N GLY A 219 6.79 -13.56 -8.40
CA GLY A 219 6.23 -13.48 -9.74
C GLY A 219 5.15 -12.40 -9.86
N PHE A 220 5.22 -11.35 -9.05
CA PHE A 220 4.27 -10.25 -9.08
C PHE A 220 4.79 -9.07 -9.93
N ASP A 221 3.88 -8.46 -10.67
CA ASP A 221 4.12 -7.18 -11.35
C ASP A 221 3.73 -6.04 -10.38
N PHE A 222 4.67 -5.66 -9.52
CA PHE A 222 4.52 -4.72 -8.42
C PHE A 222 3.62 -5.25 -7.29
N ALA A 223 4.14 -6.14 -6.43
CA ALA A 223 3.49 -6.52 -5.18
C ALA A 223 3.36 -5.28 -4.30
N ASN A 224 2.14 -5.00 -3.84
CA ASN A 224 1.80 -3.80 -3.08
C ASN A 224 1.17 -4.19 -1.73
N GLY A 225 -0.03 -3.74 -1.42
CA GLY A 225 -0.70 -4.01 -0.16
C GLY A 225 -0.79 -5.49 0.21
N ILE A 226 -0.65 -5.78 1.48
CA ILE A 226 -0.77 -7.14 2.03
C ILE A 226 -1.59 -7.12 3.31
N SER A 227 -2.55 -8.05 3.42
CA SER A 227 -3.39 -8.17 4.60
C SER A 227 -3.75 -9.63 4.88
N MET A 228 -4.47 -9.89 5.96
CA MET A 228 -4.79 -11.24 6.39
C MET A 228 -6.27 -11.37 6.74
N SER A 229 -6.83 -12.56 6.49
CA SER A 229 -8.20 -12.88 6.93
C SER A 229 -8.34 -12.82 8.46
N PRO A 230 -9.54 -12.51 9.00
CA PRO A 230 -9.75 -12.42 10.44
C PRO A 230 -9.43 -13.72 11.20
N ASP A 231 -9.54 -14.88 10.55
CA ASP A 231 -9.21 -16.19 11.11
C ASP A 231 -7.73 -16.58 10.93
N HIS A 232 -6.91 -15.69 10.35
CA HIS A 232 -5.48 -15.85 10.09
C HIS A 232 -5.12 -17.03 9.18
N LYS A 233 -6.07 -17.53 8.36
CA LYS A 233 -5.82 -18.65 7.45
C LYS A 233 -5.40 -18.22 6.05
N TYR A 234 -5.79 -17.02 5.64
CA TYR A 234 -5.52 -16.53 4.29
C TYR A 234 -4.76 -15.23 4.33
N VAL A 235 -3.85 -15.07 3.37
CA VAL A 235 -3.10 -13.83 3.10
C VAL A 235 -3.57 -13.28 1.77
N TYR A 236 -3.90 -12.00 1.75
CA TYR A 236 -4.31 -11.26 0.56
C TYR A 236 -3.17 -10.36 0.11
N ILE A 237 -2.84 -10.40 -1.18
CA ILE A 237 -1.73 -9.64 -1.76
C ILE A 237 -2.27 -8.87 -2.97
N ALA A 238 -2.11 -7.56 -2.96
CA ALA A 238 -2.39 -6.72 -4.10
C ALA A 238 -1.22 -6.79 -5.10
N GLU A 239 -1.53 -7.04 -6.36
CA GLU A 239 -0.61 -6.93 -7.48
C GLU A 239 -1.02 -5.73 -8.32
N LEU A 240 -0.35 -4.60 -8.11
CA LEU A 240 -0.76 -3.28 -8.60
C LEU A 240 -0.95 -3.25 -10.12
N LEU A 241 0.08 -3.65 -10.87
CA LEU A 241 0.12 -3.51 -12.33
C LEU A 241 -0.53 -4.68 -13.08
N ALA A 242 -0.84 -5.77 -12.40
CA ALA A 242 -1.70 -6.82 -12.94
C ALA A 242 -3.18 -6.62 -12.59
N HIS A 243 -3.52 -5.61 -11.78
CA HIS A 243 -4.88 -5.27 -11.35
C HIS A 243 -5.57 -6.41 -10.60
N LYS A 244 -4.81 -7.15 -9.77
CA LYS A 244 -5.28 -8.38 -9.12
C LYS A 244 -5.12 -8.33 -7.61
N ILE A 245 -6.03 -9.03 -6.94
CA ILE A 245 -5.83 -9.46 -5.55
C ILE A 245 -5.65 -10.97 -5.56
N HIS A 246 -4.53 -11.42 -5.00
CA HIS A 246 -4.22 -12.83 -4.82
C HIS A 246 -4.63 -13.29 -3.43
N VAL A 247 -5.18 -14.50 -3.36
CA VAL A 247 -5.49 -15.19 -2.10
C VAL A 247 -4.55 -16.36 -1.96
N TYR A 248 -3.83 -16.38 -0.85
CA TYR A 248 -2.93 -17.47 -0.47
C TYR A 248 -3.42 -18.14 0.81
N GLU A 249 -3.35 -19.45 0.87
CA GLU A 249 -3.53 -20.21 2.12
C GLU A 249 -2.23 -20.16 2.92
N LYS A 250 -2.33 -19.77 4.20
CA LYS A 250 -1.21 -19.72 5.13
C LYS A 250 -1.12 -21.01 5.94
N HIS A 251 0.06 -21.61 5.98
CA HIS A 251 0.34 -22.82 6.73
C HIS A 251 1.01 -22.55 8.08
N ALA A 252 0.97 -23.54 8.96
CA ALA A 252 1.55 -23.45 10.32
C ALA A 252 3.07 -23.17 10.31
N ASN A 253 3.77 -23.56 9.25
CA ASN A 253 5.19 -23.30 9.05
C ASN A 253 5.47 -21.97 8.33
N TRP A 254 4.48 -21.08 8.26
CA TRP A 254 4.55 -19.75 7.63
C TRP A 254 4.76 -19.77 6.11
N THR A 255 4.63 -20.91 5.44
CA THR A 255 4.59 -20.98 3.97
C THR A 255 3.24 -20.56 3.45
N LEU A 256 3.22 -20.08 2.20
CA LEU A 256 2.01 -19.67 1.49
C LEU A 256 1.79 -20.55 0.28
N THR A 257 0.54 -20.98 0.05
CA THR A 257 0.14 -21.70 -1.16
C THR A 257 -0.90 -20.86 -1.92
N PRO A 258 -0.71 -20.58 -3.22
CA PRO A 258 -1.68 -19.81 -3.99
C PRO A 258 -3.01 -20.57 -4.09
N LEU A 259 -4.11 -19.88 -3.81
CA LEU A 259 -5.46 -20.45 -3.86
C LEU A 259 -6.25 -19.94 -5.07
N LYS A 260 -6.32 -18.62 -5.23
CA LYS A 260 -7.02 -17.96 -6.33
C LYS A 260 -6.54 -16.53 -6.53
N SER A 261 -6.95 -15.91 -7.63
CA SER A 261 -6.80 -14.47 -7.86
C SER A 261 -8.12 -13.87 -8.34
N LEU A 262 -8.33 -12.60 -8.06
CA LEU A 262 -9.46 -11.79 -8.49
C LEU A 262 -8.96 -10.62 -9.33
N ASP A 263 -9.49 -10.48 -10.54
CA ASP A 263 -9.27 -9.29 -11.37
C ASP A 263 -10.16 -8.13 -10.90
N CYS A 264 -9.58 -6.95 -10.75
CA CYS A 264 -10.25 -5.76 -10.20
C CYS A 264 -10.43 -4.64 -11.22
N ASP A 265 -9.90 -4.78 -12.43
CA ASP A 265 -9.93 -3.78 -13.52
C ASP A 265 -9.34 -2.40 -13.16
N THR A 266 -8.65 -2.30 -12.05
CA THR A 266 -8.02 -1.08 -11.53
C THR A 266 -6.71 -1.41 -10.83
N LEU A 267 -5.83 -0.42 -10.69
CA LEU A 267 -4.57 -0.62 -9.96
C LEU A 267 -4.87 -0.68 -8.46
N VAL A 268 -4.85 -1.90 -7.91
CA VAL A 268 -5.10 -2.16 -6.49
C VAL A 268 -3.88 -1.84 -5.65
N ASP A 269 -4.05 -1.05 -4.59
CA ASP A 269 -2.99 -0.61 -3.71
C ASP A 269 -3.11 -1.31 -2.33
N ASN A 270 -3.34 -0.63 -1.23
CA ASN A 270 -3.42 -1.24 0.09
C ASN A 270 -4.78 -1.89 0.37
N ILE A 271 -4.75 -3.00 1.11
CA ILE A 271 -5.91 -3.83 1.45
C ILE A 271 -6.16 -3.76 2.95
N SER A 272 -7.34 -3.29 3.35
CA SER A 272 -7.85 -3.46 4.70
C SER A 272 -8.91 -4.55 4.74
N VAL A 273 -8.99 -5.28 5.84
CA VAL A 273 -9.98 -6.33 6.06
C VAL A 273 -10.91 -5.91 7.19
N ASP A 274 -12.21 -5.87 6.91
CA ASP A 274 -13.21 -5.69 7.97
C ASP A 274 -13.18 -6.91 8.91
N PRO A 275 -12.82 -6.75 10.19
CA PRO A 275 -12.68 -7.87 11.10
C PRO A 275 -14.02 -8.58 11.43
N VAL A 276 -15.15 -7.93 11.16
CA VAL A 276 -16.49 -8.46 11.46
C VAL A 276 -17.05 -9.24 10.27
N THR A 277 -16.95 -8.69 9.06
CA THR A 277 -17.53 -9.29 7.85
C THR A 277 -16.52 -10.10 7.04
N GLY A 278 -15.24 -9.81 7.17
CA GLY A 278 -14.19 -10.36 6.31
C GLY A 278 -14.13 -9.72 4.92
N ASP A 279 -14.91 -8.67 4.68
CA ASP A 279 -14.88 -7.92 3.43
C ASP A 279 -13.55 -7.20 3.27
N LEU A 280 -13.04 -7.14 2.04
CA LEU A 280 -11.86 -6.37 1.72
C LEU A 280 -12.27 -4.95 1.29
N TRP A 281 -11.55 -3.98 1.81
CA TRP A 281 -11.62 -2.59 1.43
C TRP A 281 -10.28 -2.18 0.81
N VAL A 282 -10.32 -1.67 -0.41
CA VAL A 282 -9.10 -1.49 -1.21
C VAL A 282 -9.05 -0.08 -1.76
N GLY A 283 -7.96 0.64 -1.46
CA GLY A 283 -7.63 1.85 -2.17
C GLY A 283 -7.06 1.52 -3.54
N CYS A 284 -7.45 2.29 -4.56
CA CYS A 284 -7.07 2.00 -5.93
C CYS A 284 -6.70 3.25 -6.71
N HIS A 285 -5.87 3.06 -7.73
CA HIS A 285 -5.53 4.09 -8.71
C HIS A 285 -6.23 3.80 -10.04
N PRO A 286 -7.24 4.58 -10.43
CA PRO A 286 -7.91 4.40 -11.71
C PRO A 286 -6.99 4.51 -12.91
N ASN A 287 -5.97 5.39 -12.81
CA ASN A 287 -4.99 5.65 -13.86
C ASN A 287 -3.60 5.82 -13.27
N GLY A 288 -2.75 4.80 -13.44
CA GLY A 288 -1.39 4.76 -12.89
C GLY A 288 -0.43 5.76 -13.54
N MET A 289 -0.67 6.17 -14.80
CA MET A 289 0.17 7.18 -15.44
C MET A 289 0.13 8.51 -14.70
N LYS A 290 -1.02 8.88 -14.15
CA LYS A 290 -1.18 10.12 -13.38
C LYS A 290 -0.48 10.07 -12.01
N ILE A 291 -0.21 8.88 -11.47
CA ILE A 291 0.55 8.70 -10.22
C ILE A 291 2.03 9.02 -10.45
N PHE A 292 2.64 8.46 -11.50
CA PHE A 292 4.07 8.65 -11.79
C PHE A 292 4.36 9.92 -12.60
N SER A 293 3.32 10.58 -13.12
CA SER A 293 3.43 11.84 -13.89
C SER A 293 2.42 12.85 -13.36
N TYR A 294 2.58 13.22 -12.06
CA TYR A 294 1.65 14.12 -11.40
C TYR A 294 1.55 15.49 -12.09
N ASP A 295 0.34 15.86 -12.47
CA ASP A 295 0.00 17.15 -13.05
C ASP A 295 -1.11 17.80 -12.18
N PRO A 296 -0.88 18.98 -11.58
CA PRO A 296 -1.90 19.65 -10.76
C PRO A 296 -3.14 20.11 -11.56
N GLU A 297 -3.00 20.30 -12.86
CA GLU A 297 -4.12 20.65 -13.76
C GLU A 297 -4.95 19.42 -14.18
N ASN A 298 -4.38 18.20 -14.01
CA ASN A 298 -5.02 16.94 -14.31
C ASN A 298 -4.60 15.87 -13.29
N PRO A 299 -4.95 16.07 -12.00
CA PRO A 299 -4.47 15.22 -10.92
C PRO A 299 -4.97 13.78 -11.02
N PRO A 300 -4.31 12.84 -10.34
CA PRO A 300 -4.76 11.45 -10.27
C PRO A 300 -6.09 11.36 -9.53
N GLY A 301 -7.01 10.59 -10.10
CA GLY A 301 -8.28 10.24 -9.46
C GLY A 301 -8.10 9.25 -8.30
N SER A 302 -9.19 9.02 -7.60
CA SER A 302 -9.29 8.12 -6.45
C SER A 302 -10.42 7.13 -6.65
N GLU A 303 -10.23 5.90 -6.18
CA GLU A 303 -11.23 4.84 -6.26
C GLU A 303 -11.11 3.92 -5.04
N VAL A 304 -12.25 3.49 -4.50
CA VAL A 304 -12.33 2.53 -3.39
C VAL A 304 -13.21 1.36 -3.80
N LEU A 305 -12.69 0.16 -3.66
CA LEU A 305 -13.43 -1.08 -3.85
C LEU A 305 -13.81 -1.71 -2.51
N GLN A 306 -15.04 -2.23 -2.42
CA GLN A 306 -15.44 -3.24 -1.44
C GLN A 306 -15.55 -4.58 -2.15
N ILE A 307 -14.90 -5.61 -1.59
CA ILE A 307 -14.93 -6.97 -2.12
C ILE A 307 -15.53 -7.87 -1.05
N GLN A 308 -16.71 -8.40 -1.32
CA GLN A 308 -17.44 -9.28 -0.42
C GLN A 308 -17.22 -10.74 -0.84
N ASN A 309 -17.07 -11.61 0.17
CA ASN A 309 -16.93 -13.07 -0.04
C ASN A 309 -15.79 -13.42 -0.98
N ILE A 310 -14.59 -12.90 -0.75
CA ILE A 310 -13.41 -13.11 -1.61
C ILE A 310 -13.11 -14.60 -1.89
N LEU A 311 -13.47 -15.49 -0.97
CA LEU A 311 -13.28 -16.94 -1.11
C LEU A 311 -14.37 -17.63 -1.95
N ALA A 312 -15.50 -16.97 -2.25
CA ALA A 312 -16.54 -17.53 -3.12
C ALA A 312 -16.03 -17.71 -4.55
N GLU A 313 -16.69 -18.54 -5.34
CA GLU A 313 -16.40 -18.70 -6.77
C GLU A 313 -16.51 -17.35 -7.51
N GLU A 314 -17.56 -16.60 -7.23
CA GLU A 314 -17.82 -15.26 -7.75
C GLU A 314 -17.90 -14.25 -6.60
N PRO A 315 -16.81 -13.62 -6.18
CA PRO A 315 -16.83 -12.53 -5.21
C PRO A 315 -17.60 -11.33 -5.75
N LYS A 316 -18.29 -10.60 -4.87
CA LYS A 316 -18.95 -9.37 -5.26
C LYS A 316 -18.01 -8.19 -5.12
N VAL A 317 -17.66 -7.55 -6.22
CA VAL A 317 -16.85 -6.32 -6.26
C VAL A 317 -17.78 -5.13 -6.46
N THR A 318 -17.65 -4.12 -5.60
CA THR A 318 -18.45 -2.89 -5.65
C THR A 318 -17.52 -1.68 -5.60
N VAL A 319 -17.62 -0.77 -6.56
CA VAL A 319 -16.99 0.56 -6.45
C VAL A 319 -17.83 1.38 -5.46
N VAL A 320 -17.28 1.69 -4.30
CA VAL A 320 -17.96 2.41 -3.22
C VAL A 320 -17.77 3.91 -3.35
N TYR A 321 -16.60 4.33 -3.78
CA TYR A 321 -16.22 5.72 -4.00
C TYR A 321 -15.33 5.82 -5.23
N ALA A 322 -15.57 6.82 -6.07
CA ALA A 322 -14.68 7.12 -7.18
C ALA A 322 -14.82 8.59 -7.61
N GLU A 323 -13.70 9.25 -7.91
CA GLU A 323 -13.68 10.61 -8.42
C GLU A 323 -12.37 10.90 -9.21
N ASP A 324 -12.39 11.99 -9.98
CA ASP A 324 -11.37 12.30 -11.00
C ASP A 324 -10.20 13.15 -10.50
N GLY A 325 -9.97 13.22 -9.17
CA GLY A 325 -8.90 14.00 -8.55
C GLY A 325 -9.32 15.39 -8.08
N LYS A 326 -10.62 15.71 -8.06
CA LYS A 326 -11.11 17.00 -7.55
C LYS A 326 -11.09 17.11 -6.03
N VAL A 327 -11.20 15.98 -5.33
CA VAL A 327 -11.29 15.91 -3.87
C VAL A 327 -10.02 15.31 -3.28
N LEU A 328 -9.65 14.12 -3.74
CA LEU A 328 -8.47 13.38 -3.31
C LEU A 328 -7.52 13.14 -4.48
N HIS A 329 -6.23 13.14 -4.22
CA HIS A 329 -5.23 12.85 -5.23
C HIS A 329 -4.57 11.49 -4.97
N GLY A 330 -5.08 10.45 -5.66
CA GLY A 330 -4.52 9.11 -5.66
C GLY A 330 -4.75 8.36 -4.35
N SER A 331 -5.99 7.83 -4.16
CA SER A 331 -6.31 6.96 -3.02
C SER A 331 -5.44 5.70 -3.04
N THR A 332 -4.89 5.34 -1.88
CA THR A 332 -4.03 4.19 -1.68
C THR A 332 -4.64 3.16 -0.75
N VAL A 333 -5.47 3.59 0.20
CA VAL A 333 -6.03 2.75 1.24
C VAL A 333 -7.45 3.18 1.57
N ALA A 334 -8.31 2.24 1.94
CA ALA A 334 -9.57 2.50 2.59
C ALA A 334 -9.79 1.49 3.72
N SER A 335 -10.32 1.94 4.85
CA SER A 335 -10.64 1.06 5.97
C SER A 335 -11.93 1.52 6.66
N VAL A 336 -12.65 0.59 7.28
CA VAL A 336 -13.96 0.85 7.85
C VAL A 336 -14.04 0.51 9.32
N TYR A 337 -14.84 1.29 10.04
CA TYR A 337 -15.16 1.07 11.45
C TYR A 337 -16.56 1.56 11.79
N LYS A 338 -17.44 0.64 12.19
CA LYS A 338 -18.82 0.95 12.65
C LYS A 338 -19.58 1.90 11.73
N GLY A 339 -19.63 1.61 10.42
CA GLY A 339 -20.36 2.43 9.44
C GLY A 339 -19.65 3.73 9.05
N LYS A 340 -18.38 3.88 9.39
CA LYS A 340 -17.53 4.99 9.00
C LYS A 340 -16.39 4.46 8.13
N MET A 341 -15.96 5.20 7.12
CA MET A 341 -14.86 4.85 6.23
C MET A 341 -13.80 5.95 6.24
N LEU A 342 -12.55 5.54 6.30
CA LEU A 342 -11.39 6.39 6.07
C LEU A 342 -10.75 6.04 4.73
N VAL A 343 -10.30 7.06 4.00
CA VAL A 343 -9.56 6.89 2.74
C VAL A 343 -8.26 7.68 2.82
N GLY A 344 -7.14 7.01 2.66
CA GLY A 344 -5.82 7.61 2.57
C GLY A 344 -5.36 7.79 1.13
N THR A 345 -4.31 8.59 0.93
CA THR A 345 -3.77 8.92 -0.39
C THR A 345 -2.24 8.99 -0.38
N VAL A 346 -1.64 8.78 -1.53
CA VAL A 346 -0.18 8.93 -1.69
C VAL A 346 0.24 10.41 -1.77
N PHE A 347 -0.64 11.32 -2.23
CA PHE A 347 -0.24 12.71 -2.49
C PHE A 347 -0.70 13.69 -1.43
N GLN A 348 -2.01 13.86 -1.29
CA GLN A 348 -2.57 14.91 -0.44
C GLN A 348 -3.90 14.50 0.15
N LYS A 349 -4.11 14.90 1.41
CA LYS A 349 -5.34 14.80 2.16
C LYS A 349 -5.75 13.36 2.47
N ALA A 350 -6.78 13.22 3.24
CA ALA A 350 -7.50 12.00 3.51
C ALA A 350 -8.97 12.31 3.71
N LEU A 351 -9.83 11.33 3.53
CA LEU A 351 -11.26 11.47 3.55
C LEU A 351 -11.88 10.63 4.69
N TYR A 352 -12.87 11.19 5.34
CA TYR A 352 -13.76 10.52 6.27
C TYR A 352 -15.16 10.53 5.70
N CYS A 353 -15.83 9.37 5.66
CA CYS A 353 -17.20 9.22 5.20
C CYS A 353 -18.04 8.44 6.20
N GLU A 354 -19.33 8.75 6.29
CA GLU A 354 -20.34 7.91 6.91
C GLU A 354 -20.98 7.04 5.83
N LEU A 355 -21.01 5.71 6.05
CA LEU A 355 -21.52 4.70 5.10
C LEU A 355 -23.03 4.46 5.29
#